data_b3c61a72ffa932f30950a69cef2721c8
#
_entry.id   b3c61a72ffa932f30950a69cef2721c8
#
_cell.length_a   1.000
_cell.length_b   1.000
_cell.length_c   1.000
_cell.angle_alpha   90.00
_cell.angle_beta   90.00
_cell.angle_gamma   90.00
#
_symmetry.space_group_name_H-M   'P 1'
#
loop_
_entity.id
_entity.type
_entity.pdbx_description
1 polymer ?
#
loop_
_entity_poly.entity_id
_entity_poly.type
_entity_poly.pdbx_seq_one_letter_code
_entity_poly.pdbx_strand_id
1 'polypeptide(L)'
;MITQLPDDFRFGGPEMQLCTLAIRIADLAERFGFTLIHYDDDGLGRAASMFVRLESGRALLLTEHAHAVEHLGSKGPVVEVDARDIAEIDVEPFVDEVLEAFQLSRADVDWIAPIDKARALDWIRHWADYFAKRDQAGNAERLK
;
A
#
# COMPACT_ATOMS: atom_id res chain seq x y z
N MET A 1 -17.50 7.27 2.31
CA MET A 1 -17.36 6.87 0.89
C MET A 1 -15.88 6.89 0.51
N ILE A 2 -15.42 5.87 -0.20
CA ILE A 2 -14.04 5.84 -0.72
C ILE A 2 -13.96 6.60 -2.04
N THR A 3 -12.80 7.22 -2.29
CA THR A 3 -12.53 7.95 -3.53
C THR A 3 -11.24 7.48 -4.15
N GLN A 4 -11.20 7.45 -5.47
CA GLN A 4 -9.97 7.15 -6.18
C GLN A 4 -9.06 8.37 -6.19
N LEU A 5 -7.77 8.15 -5.88
CA LEU A 5 -6.74 9.18 -5.96
C LEU A 5 -6.09 9.17 -7.35
N PRO A 6 -5.47 10.28 -7.77
CA PRO A 6 -4.80 10.34 -9.07
C PRO A 6 -3.58 9.43 -9.13
N ASP A 7 -3.19 9.03 -10.35
CA ASP A 7 -2.09 8.09 -10.61
C ASP A 7 -0.73 8.57 -10.09
N ASP A 8 -0.57 9.87 -9.95
CA ASP A 8 0.67 10.49 -9.45
C ASP A 8 0.67 10.70 -7.94
N PHE A 9 -0.36 10.22 -7.23
CA PHE A 9 -0.37 10.26 -5.77
C PHE A 9 0.87 9.57 -5.19
N ARG A 10 1.41 10.14 -4.11
CA ARG A 10 2.52 9.56 -3.36
C ARG A 10 2.26 9.70 -1.86
N PHE A 11 2.59 8.65 -1.10
CA PHE A 11 2.56 8.73 0.35
C PHE A 11 3.59 9.73 0.86
N GLY A 12 3.25 10.42 1.94
CA GLY A 12 4.19 11.35 2.59
C GLY A 12 5.22 10.66 3.47
N GLY A 13 4.98 9.42 3.87
CA GLY A 13 5.89 8.59 4.66
C GLY A 13 6.26 7.31 3.95
N PRO A 14 7.02 6.40 4.60
CA PRO A 14 7.40 5.14 4.01
C PRO A 14 6.18 4.21 3.87
N GLU A 15 6.17 3.43 2.79
CA GLU A 15 5.13 2.45 2.54
C GLU A 15 5.37 1.18 3.35
N MET A 16 4.28 0.59 3.84
CA MET A 16 4.30 -0.71 4.51
C MET A 16 3.15 -1.56 3.99
N GLN A 17 3.39 -2.86 3.88
CA GLN A 17 2.32 -3.80 3.57
C GLN A 17 1.40 -3.94 4.77
N LEU A 18 0.10 -3.83 4.55
CA LEU A 18 -0.92 -4.02 5.56
C LEU A 18 -1.49 -5.45 5.51
N CYS A 19 -1.91 -5.86 4.34
CA CYS A 19 -2.55 -7.16 4.11
C CYS A 19 -2.57 -7.50 2.63
N THR A 20 -2.95 -8.74 2.32
CA THR A 20 -3.28 -9.18 0.97
C THR A 20 -4.75 -9.61 0.94
N LEU A 21 -5.48 -9.15 -0.06
CA LEU A 21 -6.89 -9.49 -0.22
C LEU A 21 -7.07 -10.73 -1.08
N ALA A 22 -8.12 -11.49 -0.81
CA ALA A 22 -8.50 -12.68 -1.57
C ALA A 22 -9.63 -12.36 -2.57
N ILE A 23 -9.54 -11.21 -3.21
CA ILE A 23 -10.42 -10.77 -4.27
C ILE A 23 -9.58 -10.07 -5.34
N ARG A 24 -9.84 -10.34 -6.60
CA ARG A 24 -9.06 -9.75 -7.69
C ARG A 24 -9.25 -8.24 -7.74
N ILE A 25 -8.16 -7.52 -8.02
CA ILE A 25 -8.18 -6.06 -8.08
C ILE A 25 -9.15 -5.53 -9.15
N ALA A 26 -9.27 -6.25 -10.27
CA ALA A 26 -10.20 -5.88 -11.33
C ALA A 26 -11.66 -5.91 -10.86
N ASP A 27 -12.02 -6.88 -10.03
CA ASP A 27 -13.36 -6.99 -9.47
C ASP A 27 -13.66 -5.86 -8.50
N LEU A 28 -12.68 -5.50 -7.65
CA LEU A 28 -12.80 -4.36 -6.76
C LEU A 28 -12.98 -3.05 -7.52
N ALA A 29 -12.13 -2.82 -8.51
CA ALA A 29 -12.19 -1.60 -9.32
C ALA A 29 -13.56 -1.48 -10.03
N GLU A 30 -14.07 -2.57 -10.59
CA GLU A 30 -15.36 -2.58 -11.26
C GLU A 30 -16.49 -2.23 -10.31
N ARG A 31 -16.51 -2.79 -9.10
CA ARG A 31 -17.56 -2.54 -8.10
C ARG A 31 -17.69 -1.06 -7.72
N PHE A 32 -16.60 -0.33 -7.71
CA PHE A 32 -16.57 1.07 -7.29
C PHE A 32 -16.40 2.07 -8.44
N GLY A 33 -16.32 1.57 -9.68
CA GLY A 33 -16.12 2.42 -10.85
C GLY A 33 -14.73 3.05 -10.92
N PHE A 34 -13.73 2.41 -10.34
CA PHE A 34 -12.35 2.89 -10.32
C PHE A 34 -11.59 2.40 -11.55
N THR A 35 -10.60 3.20 -11.98
CA THR A 35 -9.73 2.89 -13.12
C THR A 35 -8.39 2.36 -12.63
N LEU A 36 -7.97 1.21 -13.16
CA LEU A 36 -6.68 0.62 -12.83
C LEU A 36 -5.56 1.25 -13.65
N ILE A 37 -4.39 1.39 -13.02
CA ILE A 37 -3.13 1.70 -13.68
C ILE A 37 -2.48 0.38 -14.06
N HIS A 38 -2.24 0.16 -15.37
CA HIS A 38 -1.56 -1.04 -15.86
C HIS A 38 -0.14 -0.68 -16.27
N TYR A 39 0.83 -1.48 -15.84
CA TYR A 39 2.25 -1.22 -16.12
C TYR A 39 3.06 -2.52 -16.06
N ASP A 40 4.27 -2.47 -16.64
CA ASP A 40 5.28 -3.51 -16.47
C ASP A 40 6.22 -3.10 -15.34
N ASP A 41 6.27 -3.93 -14.30
CA ASP A 41 7.16 -3.72 -13.16
C ASP A 41 8.47 -4.45 -13.43
N ASP A 42 9.56 -3.71 -13.49
CA ASP A 42 10.89 -4.24 -13.83
C ASP A 42 11.24 -5.45 -12.97
N GLY A 43 11.42 -6.61 -13.62
CA GLY A 43 11.74 -7.86 -12.96
C GLY A 43 10.55 -8.62 -12.36
N LEU A 44 9.36 -8.00 -12.26
CA LEU A 44 8.16 -8.60 -11.69
C LEU A 44 7.03 -8.82 -12.70
N GLY A 45 7.18 -8.32 -13.93
CA GLY A 45 6.21 -8.47 -15.00
C GLY A 45 5.03 -7.51 -14.91
N ARG A 46 3.88 -7.91 -15.46
CA ARG A 46 2.69 -7.07 -15.51
C ARG A 46 2.08 -6.88 -14.13
N ALA A 47 1.65 -5.65 -13.86
CA ALA A 47 0.98 -5.28 -12.63
C ALA A 47 -0.20 -4.36 -12.92
N ALA A 48 -1.17 -4.34 -12.00
CA ALA A 48 -2.27 -3.40 -11.98
C ALA A 48 -2.35 -2.78 -10.59
N SER A 49 -2.58 -1.47 -10.51
CA SER A 49 -2.68 -0.80 -9.22
C SER A 49 -3.72 0.31 -9.23
N MET A 50 -4.10 0.74 -8.04
CA MET A 50 -4.93 1.92 -7.83
C MET A 50 -4.65 2.52 -6.46
N PHE A 51 -4.69 3.85 -6.37
CA PHE A 51 -4.65 4.57 -5.11
C PHE A 51 -6.06 4.95 -4.70
N VAL A 52 -6.38 4.74 -3.43
CA VAL A 52 -7.71 4.99 -2.88
C VAL A 52 -7.59 5.75 -1.57
N ARG A 53 -8.47 6.72 -1.34
CA ARG A 53 -8.58 7.41 -0.06
C ARG A 53 -9.82 6.92 0.67
N LEU A 54 -9.65 6.52 1.91
CA LEU A 54 -10.72 6.14 2.81
C LEU A 54 -11.44 7.38 3.36
N GLU A 55 -12.64 7.20 3.86
CA GLU A 55 -13.42 8.29 4.45
C GLU A 55 -12.69 8.98 5.60
N SER A 56 -11.88 8.24 6.35
CA SER A 56 -11.03 8.79 7.42
C SER A 56 -9.92 9.73 6.93
N GLY A 57 -9.62 9.72 5.63
CA GLY A 57 -8.51 10.46 5.03
C GLY A 57 -7.27 9.62 4.81
N ARG A 58 -7.21 8.39 5.32
CA ARG A 58 -6.08 7.47 5.10
C ARG A 58 -6.07 7.00 3.66
N ALA A 59 -4.89 6.87 3.08
CA ALA A 59 -4.72 6.44 1.69
C ALA A 59 -4.19 5.02 1.61
N LEU A 60 -4.58 4.32 0.55
CA LEU A 60 -4.17 2.96 0.26
C LEU A 60 -3.59 2.89 -1.15
N LEU A 61 -2.60 2.02 -1.33
CA LEU A 61 -2.18 1.55 -2.64
C LEU A 61 -2.50 0.06 -2.73
N LEU A 62 -3.30 -0.33 -3.70
CA LEU A 62 -3.54 -1.73 -4.01
C LEU A 62 -2.75 -2.08 -5.27
N THR A 63 -1.96 -3.16 -5.20
CA THR A 63 -1.16 -3.63 -6.33
C THR A 63 -1.30 -5.14 -6.49
N GLU A 64 -1.63 -5.58 -7.70
CA GLU A 64 -1.72 -6.99 -8.04
C GLU A 64 -0.74 -7.30 -9.15
N HIS A 65 0.20 -8.21 -8.89
CA HIS A 65 1.17 -8.69 -9.87
C HIS A 65 0.64 -9.95 -10.55
N ALA A 66 0.56 -9.95 -11.88
CA ALA A 66 0.07 -11.08 -12.65
C ALA A 66 0.84 -12.36 -12.34
N HIS A 67 2.17 -12.28 -12.24
CA HIS A 67 3.03 -13.42 -11.91
C HIS A 67 2.67 -14.03 -10.54
N ALA A 68 2.42 -13.19 -9.53
CA ALA A 68 2.06 -13.67 -8.20
C ALA A 68 0.73 -14.43 -8.22
N VAL A 69 -0.26 -13.93 -8.96
CA VAL A 69 -1.57 -14.59 -9.09
C VAL A 69 -1.47 -15.89 -9.90
N GLU A 70 -0.76 -15.87 -11.02
CA GLU A 70 -0.66 -17.02 -11.94
C GLU A 70 0.24 -18.14 -11.41
N HIS A 71 1.31 -17.82 -10.65
CA HIS A 71 2.37 -18.77 -10.32
C HIS A 71 2.69 -18.90 -8.82
N LEU A 72 2.35 -17.92 -7.98
CA LEU A 72 2.74 -17.91 -6.57
C LEU A 72 1.57 -18.09 -5.60
N GLY A 73 0.38 -18.36 -6.11
CA GLY A 73 -0.80 -18.61 -5.27
C GLY A 73 -1.45 -17.38 -4.66
N SER A 74 -1.07 -16.17 -5.09
CA SER A 74 -1.74 -14.95 -4.65
C SER A 74 -3.18 -14.92 -5.15
N LYS A 75 -4.11 -14.51 -4.29
CA LYS A 75 -5.55 -14.47 -4.61
C LYS A 75 -6.04 -13.08 -4.96
N GLY A 76 -5.21 -12.06 -4.80
CA GLY A 76 -5.58 -10.69 -5.05
C GLY A 76 -4.47 -9.70 -4.74
N PRO A 77 -4.81 -8.42 -4.61
CA PRO A 77 -3.81 -7.37 -4.44
C PRO A 77 -3.21 -7.32 -3.04
N VAL A 78 -1.98 -6.85 -2.98
CA VAL A 78 -1.35 -6.39 -1.74
C VAL A 78 -1.87 -4.98 -1.46
N VAL A 79 -2.24 -4.73 -0.22
CA VAL A 79 -2.62 -3.39 0.26
C VAL A 79 -1.43 -2.79 0.98
N GLU A 80 -0.91 -1.69 0.45
CA GLU A 80 0.16 -0.92 1.05
C GLU A 80 -0.37 0.41 1.59
N VAL A 81 0.20 0.85 2.69
CA VAL A 81 -0.25 2.03 3.43
C VAL A 81 0.95 2.86 3.87
N ASP A 82 0.69 4.08 4.29
CA ASP A 82 1.68 4.92 4.95
C ASP A 82 1.94 4.36 6.36
N ALA A 83 3.21 4.12 6.68
CA ALA A 83 3.61 3.61 8.00
C ALA A 83 3.10 4.51 9.14
N ARG A 84 2.97 5.81 8.91
CA ARG A 84 2.45 6.76 9.91
C ARG A 84 1.02 6.43 10.32
N ASP A 85 0.22 5.90 9.40
CA ASP A 85 -1.15 5.50 9.71
C ASP A 85 -1.19 4.25 10.62
N ILE A 86 -0.27 3.30 10.43
CA ILE A 86 -0.14 2.15 11.33
C ILE A 86 0.32 2.60 12.73
N ALA A 87 1.22 3.58 12.80
CA ALA A 87 1.65 4.16 14.07
C ALA A 87 0.48 4.82 14.82
N GLU A 88 -0.52 5.30 14.10
CA GLU A 88 -1.70 5.96 14.67
C GLU A 88 -2.75 4.96 15.17
N ILE A 89 -3.16 3.97 14.33
CA ILE A 89 -4.31 3.12 14.65
C ILE A 89 -4.01 1.63 14.80
N ASP A 90 -2.78 1.19 14.52
CA ASP A 90 -2.40 -0.22 14.49
C ASP A 90 -3.00 -1.01 13.32
N VAL A 91 -2.48 -2.21 13.09
CA VAL A 91 -2.78 -3.06 11.91
C VAL A 91 -4.22 -3.56 11.92
N GLU A 92 -4.66 -4.17 13.02
CA GLU A 92 -5.98 -4.83 13.05
C GLU A 92 -7.13 -3.84 12.83
N PRO A 93 -7.22 -2.69 13.52
CA PRO A 93 -8.24 -1.70 13.23
C PRO A 93 -8.14 -1.14 11.82
N PHE A 94 -6.93 -1.01 11.27
CA PHE A 94 -6.76 -0.52 9.90
C PHE A 94 -7.28 -1.53 8.88
N VAL A 95 -7.03 -2.83 9.09
CA VAL A 95 -7.60 -3.88 8.24
C VAL A 95 -9.12 -3.84 8.28
N ASP A 96 -9.72 -3.69 9.47
CA ASP A 96 -11.16 -3.56 9.61
C ASP A 96 -11.72 -2.35 8.84
N GLU A 97 -11.02 -1.22 8.89
CA GLU A 97 -11.40 -0.02 8.13
C GLU A 97 -11.39 -0.27 6.62
N VAL A 98 -10.34 -0.94 6.12
CA VAL A 98 -10.23 -1.30 4.70
C VAL A 98 -11.37 -2.23 4.28
N LEU A 99 -11.64 -3.26 5.07
CA LEU A 99 -12.70 -4.22 4.77
C LEU A 99 -14.09 -3.55 4.73
N GLU A 100 -14.38 -2.71 5.70
CA GLU A 100 -15.63 -1.95 5.74
C GLU A 100 -15.76 -1.05 4.51
N ALA A 101 -14.70 -0.32 4.16
CA ALA A 101 -14.70 0.59 3.02
C ALA A 101 -15.00 -0.13 1.69
N PHE A 102 -14.43 -1.32 1.50
CA PHE A 102 -14.65 -2.11 0.29
C PHE A 102 -15.84 -3.08 0.39
N GLN A 103 -16.58 -3.05 1.48
CA GLN A 103 -17.71 -3.96 1.73
C GLN A 103 -17.29 -5.43 1.69
N LEU A 104 -16.14 -5.72 2.27
CA LEU A 104 -15.56 -7.05 2.38
C LEU A 104 -15.65 -7.56 3.82
N SER A 105 -15.37 -8.86 4.00
CA SER A 105 -15.29 -9.51 5.30
C SER A 105 -13.89 -10.09 5.55
N ARG A 106 -13.65 -10.62 6.75
CA ARG A 106 -12.39 -11.28 7.08
C ARG A 106 -12.10 -12.50 6.19
N ALA A 107 -13.13 -13.14 5.62
CA ALA A 107 -12.97 -14.21 4.66
C ALA A 107 -12.29 -13.77 3.36
N ASP A 108 -12.32 -12.48 3.06
CA ASP A 108 -11.68 -11.89 1.88
C ASP A 108 -10.24 -11.46 2.13
N VAL A 109 -9.68 -11.74 3.31
CA VAL A 109 -8.28 -11.47 3.64
C VAL A 109 -7.49 -12.76 3.52
N ASP A 110 -6.44 -12.74 2.70
CA ASP A 110 -5.54 -13.88 2.52
C ASP A 110 -4.40 -13.85 3.55
N TRP A 111 -3.89 -12.67 3.86
CA TRP A 111 -2.76 -12.51 4.77
C TRP A 111 -2.78 -11.13 5.42
N ILE A 112 -2.41 -11.05 6.68
CA ILE A 112 -2.24 -9.79 7.42
C ILE A 112 -0.77 -9.68 7.81
N ALA A 113 -0.17 -8.50 7.56
CA ALA A 113 1.22 -8.26 7.88
C ALA A 113 1.47 -8.40 9.40
N PRO A 114 2.52 -9.13 9.81
CA PRO A 114 2.86 -9.30 11.23
C PRO A 114 3.66 -8.10 11.76
N ILE A 115 3.03 -6.93 11.73
CA ILE A 115 3.63 -5.66 12.17
C ILE A 115 2.74 -5.00 13.20
N ASP A 116 3.31 -4.08 13.98
CA ASP A 116 2.63 -3.32 15.01
C ASP A 116 3.04 -1.84 14.97
N LYS A 117 2.49 -1.05 15.89
CA LYS A 117 2.83 0.38 16.02
C LYS A 117 4.31 0.61 16.26
N ALA A 118 4.93 -0.19 17.12
CA ALA A 118 6.35 -0.04 17.45
C ALA A 118 7.22 -0.24 16.20
N ARG A 119 6.88 -1.23 15.39
CA ARG A 119 7.59 -1.53 14.16
C ARG A 119 7.41 -0.42 13.12
N ALA A 120 6.21 0.12 13.00
CA ALA A 120 5.92 1.24 12.12
C ALA A 120 6.71 2.50 12.52
N LEU A 121 6.76 2.82 13.82
CA LEU A 121 7.53 3.94 14.34
C LEU A 121 9.03 3.76 14.08
N ASP A 122 9.56 2.56 14.26
CA ASP A 122 10.95 2.24 13.98
C ASP A 122 11.28 2.41 12.49
N TRP A 123 10.40 1.94 11.62
CA TRP A 123 10.54 2.08 10.17
C TRP A 123 10.53 3.55 9.74
N ILE A 124 9.63 4.37 10.30
CA ILE A 124 9.54 5.80 10.02
C ILE A 124 10.85 6.50 10.41
N ARG A 125 11.39 6.17 11.58
CA ARG A 125 12.65 6.74 12.09
C ARG A 125 13.81 6.37 11.17
N HIS A 126 13.92 5.11 10.79
CA HIS A 126 14.96 4.60 9.90
C HIS A 126 14.91 5.28 8.52
N TRP A 127 13.70 5.44 7.99
CA TRP A 127 13.46 6.09 6.71
C TRP A 127 13.88 7.56 6.72
N ALA A 128 13.53 8.29 7.78
CA ALA A 128 13.93 9.68 7.96
C ALA A 128 15.45 9.84 8.02
N ASP A 129 16.11 8.95 8.77
CA ASP A 129 17.58 8.93 8.86
C ASP A 129 18.24 8.64 7.52
N TYR A 130 17.71 7.71 6.76
CA TYR A 130 18.22 7.36 5.43
C TYR A 130 18.17 8.58 4.48
N PHE A 131 17.05 9.29 4.44
CA PHE A 131 16.92 10.47 3.58
C PHE A 131 17.78 11.64 4.05
N ALA A 132 17.93 11.84 5.34
CA ALA A 132 18.83 12.86 5.88
C ALA A 132 20.29 12.61 5.47
N LYS A 133 20.76 11.37 5.57
CA LYS A 133 22.12 10.98 5.14
C LYS A 133 22.31 11.15 3.65
N ARG A 134 21.30 10.79 2.85
CA ARG A 134 21.33 10.95 1.39
C ARG A 134 21.45 12.42 0.98
N ASP A 135 20.69 13.31 1.62
CA ASP A 135 20.75 14.75 1.36
C ASP A 135 22.13 15.33 1.71
N GLN A 136 22.71 14.93 2.83
CA GLN A 136 24.07 15.33 3.23
C GLN A 136 25.12 14.87 2.22
N ALA A 137 25.03 13.64 1.74
CA ALA A 137 25.93 13.12 0.72
C ALA A 137 25.80 13.90 -0.59
N GLY A 138 24.58 14.21 -1.04
CA GLY A 138 24.33 15.02 -2.21
C GLY A 138 24.89 16.42 -2.09
N ASN A 139 24.74 17.05 -0.94
CA ASN A 139 25.31 18.37 -0.66
C ASN A 139 26.86 18.35 -0.66
N ALA A 140 27.46 17.33 -0.08
CA ALA A 140 28.92 17.16 -0.10
C ALA A 140 29.47 17.03 -1.53
N GLU A 141 28.78 16.32 -2.40
CA GLU A 141 29.17 16.20 -3.82
C GLU A 141 29.06 17.52 -4.58
N ARG A 142 28.05 18.34 -4.28
CA ARG A 142 27.86 19.66 -4.92
C ARG A 142 28.94 20.66 -4.55
N LEU A 143 29.58 20.48 -3.39
CA LEU A 143 30.64 21.38 -2.89
C LEU A 143 32.01 20.98 -3.40
N LYS A 144 32.17 19.86 -4.07
CA LYS A 144 33.40 19.43 -4.73
C LYS A 144 33.45 20.04 -6.11
#